data_36ce599b990960716697f211a248339e
#
_entry.id   36ce599b990960716697f211a248339e
#
_cell.length_a   1.000
_cell.length_b   1.000
_cell.length_c   1.000
_cell.angle_alpha   90.00
_cell.angle_beta   90.00
_cell.angle_gamma   90.00
#
_symmetry.space_group_name_H-M   'P 1'
#
loop_
_entity.id
_entity.type
_entity.pdbx_description
1 polymer ?
#
loop_
_entity_poly.entity_id
_entity_poly.type
_entity_poly.pdbx_seq_one_letter_code
_entity_poly.pdbx_strand_id
1 'polypeptide(L)'
;EPLKAAAQLVDLAERNVIYAQANVAIRDLVPMVPVAHGGSAVAYNAGIVGAHASPLGNEQFSVMEDPSDDVLVWLQNAEPISLYCADETDGESLRACEQVVESLLAYEVGGSAVIPALAESYSANEDLSVWTFNLRDGVTFHNGDTLDANDVVLSWVVQWDASHPLHVGNTGQFEYFGALFGGFINAPATE
;
A
#
# COMPACT_ATOMS: atom_id res chain seq x y z
N GLU A 1 23.11 -8.88 2.69
CA GLU A 1 23.66 -7.80 3.52
C GLU A 1 23.37 -6.38 2.96
N PRO A 2 23.69 -6.00 1.69
CA PRO A 2 23.45 -4.64 1.21
C PRO A 2 21.97 -4.17 1.32
N LEU A 3 21.01 -5.04 1.00
CA LEU A 3 19.60 -4.71 1.09
C LEU A 3 19.13 -4.42 2.51
N LYS A 4 19.69 -5.14 3.49
CA LYS A 4 19.42 -4.87 4.92
C LYS A 4 20.00 -3.52 5.36
N ALA A 5 21.17 -3.14 4.84
CA ALA A 5 21.76 -1.85 5.12
C ALA A 5 20.94 -0.70 4.48
N ALA A 6 20.41 -0.90 3.26
CA ALA A 6 19.55 0.08 2.63
C ALA A 6 18.25 0.34 3.40
N ALA A 7 17.70 -0.67 4.08
CA ALA A 7 16.49 -0.54 4.90
C ALA A 7 16.69 0.35 6.14
N GLN A 8 17.93 0.65 6.53
CA GLN A 8 18.28 1.52 7.67
C GLN A 8 18.50 2.99 7.27
N LEU A 9 18.29 3.34 6.00
CA LEU A 9 18.54 4.68 5.48
C LEU A 9 17.23 5.35 5.05
N VAL A 10 17.03 6.60 5.44
CA VAL A 10 15.90 7.44 4.99
C VAL A 10 16.25 8.15 3.68
N ASP A 11 17.50 8.60 3.54
CA ASP A 11 17.93 9.35 2.38
C ASP A 11 17.92 8.49 1.12
N LEU A 12 17.15 8.93 0.12
CA LEU A 12 17.00 8.18 -1.14
C LEU A 12 18.29 8.12 -1.96
N ALA A 13 19.13 9.14 -1.90
CA ALA A 13 20.38 9.15 -2.67
C ALA A 13 21.36 8.12 -2.08
N GLU A 14 21.48 8.07 -0.77
CA GLU A 14 22.30 7.06 -0.08
C GLU A 14 21.78 5.64 -0.31
N ARG A 15 20.46 5.43 -0.22
CA ARG A 15 19.83 4.14 -0.53
C ARG A 15 20.10 3.70 -1.96
N ASN A 16 20.03 4.62 -2.93
CA ASN A 16 20.24 4.31 -4.34
C ASN A 16 21.68 3.85 -4.61
N VAL A 17 22.67 4.35 -3.89
CA VAL A 17 24.07 3.86 -3.99
C VAL A 17 24.13 2.39 -3.62
N ILE A 18 23.48 1.98 -2.53
CA ILE A 18 23.45 0.58 -2.08
C ILE A 18 22.66 -0.29 -3.05
N TYR A 19 21.50 0.17 -3.53
CA TYR A 19 20.73 -0.58 -4.52
C TYR A 19 21.49 -0.75 -5.85
N ALA A 20 22.25 0.24 -6.28
CA ALA A 20 23.11 0.11 -7.46
C ALA A 20 24.18 -0.99 -7.27
N GLN A 21 24.81 -1.06 -6.09
CA GLN A 21 25.75 -2.15 -5.76
C GLN A 21 25.07 -3.51 -5.71
N ALA A 22 23.88 -3.60 -5.13
CA ALA A 22 23.10 -4.83 -5.08
C ALA A 22 22.72 -5.30 -6.50
N ASN A 23 22.30 -4.38 -7.37
CA ASN A 23 21.99 -4.69 -8.78
C ASN A 23 23.21 -5.21 -9.56
N VAL A 24 24.39 -4.64 -9.31
CA VAL A 24 25.64 -5.17 -9.90
C VAL A 24 25.89 -6.59 -9.42
N ALA A 25 25.78 -6.85 -8.11
CA ALA A 25 25.98 -8.19 -7.57
C ALA A 25 24.96 -9.21 -8.11
N ILE A 26 23.68 -8.83 -8.23
CA ILE A 26 22.65 -9.66 -8.83
C ILE A 26 22.99 -9.97 -10.30
N ARG A 27 23.39 -8.97 -11.05
CA ARG A 27 23.82 -9.15 -12.45
C ARG A 27 24.98 -10.13 -12.56
N ASP A 28 25.98 -10.02 -11.70
CA ASP A 28 27.18 -10.86 -11.74
C ASP A 28 26.90 -12.30 -11.30
N LEU A 29 25.92 -12.51 -10.43
CA LEU A 29 25.46 -13.84 -10.01
C LEU A 29 24.51 -14.51 -11.02
N VAL A 30 23.93 -13.75 -11.92
CA VAL A 30 23.00 -14.24 -12.96
C VAL A 30 21.91 -15.19 -12.43
N PRO A 31 21.17 -14.83 -11.34
CA PRO A 31 20.11 -15.68 -10.84
C PRO A 31 18.91 -15.76 -11.77
N MET A 32 18.80 -14.79 -12.69
CA MET A 32 17.81 -14.72 -13.75
C MET A 32 18.38 -14.03 -14.99
N VAL A 33 17.79 -14.30 -16.13
CA VAL A 33 18.09 -13.61 -17.39
C VAL A 33 16.89 -12.74 -17.75
N PRO A 34 16.96 -11.40 -17.58
CA PRO A 34 15.89 -10.52 -18.03
C PRO A 34 15.80 -10.57 -19.57
N VAL A 35 14.65 -10.97 -20.08
CA VAL A 35 14.42 -11.07 -21.53
C VAL A 35 13.69 -9.82 -22.04
N ALA A 36 12.70 -9.37 -21.29
CA ALA A 36 11.93 -8.19 -21.60
C ALA A 36 11.25 -7.63 -20.34
N HIS A 37 11.00 -6.33 -20.35
CA HIS A 37 10.10 -5.69 -19.39
C HIS A 37 8.72 -5.59 -20.05
N GLY A 38 7.70 -6.15 -19.40
CA GLY A 38 6.31 -5.96 -19.81
C GLY A 38 5.91 -4.49 -19.62
N GLY A 39 5.12 -3.98 -20.55
CA GLY A 39 4.42 -2.71 -20.38
C GLY A 39 2.94 -2.96 -20.15
N SER A 40 2.30 -2.14 -19.33
CA SER A 40 0.85 -2.07 -19.22
C SER A 40 0.36 -0.74 -19.77
N ALA A 41 -0.86 -0.74 -20.29
CA ALA A 41 -1.52 0.45 -20.78
C ALA A 41 -2.99 0.43 -20.36
N VAL A 42 -3.51 1.58 -20.01
CA VAL A 42 -4.93 1.78 -19.72
C VAL A 42 -5.52 2.66 -20.81
N ALA A 43 -6.64 2.25 -21.39
CA ALA A 43 -7.34 3.00 -22.41
C ALA A 43 -8.58 3.66 -21.80
N TYR A 44 -8.74 4.94 -22.07
CA TYR A 44 -9.87 5.76 -21.59
C TYR A 44 -10.63 6.36 -22.77
N ASN A 45 -11.91 6.65 -22.56
CA ASN A 45 -12.62 7.56 -23.44
C ASN A 45 -11.93 8.94 -23.42
N ALA A 46 -11.84 9.57 -24.58
CA ALA A 46 -11.13 10.85 -24.72
C ALA A 46 -11.72 12.00 -23.89
N GLY A 47 -12.94 11.86 -23.40
CA GLY A 47 -13.63 12.84 -22.56
C GLY A 47 -13.34 12.72 -21.06
N ILE A 48 -12.74 11.64 -20.59
CA ILE A 48 -12.47 11.44 -19.17
C ILE A 48 -11.41 12.45 -18.69
N VAL A 49 -11.79 13.25 -17.72
CA VAL A 49 -10.89 14.20 -17.05
C VAL A 49 -10.15 13.47 -15.93
N GLY A 50 -8.87 13.81 -15.68
CA GLY A 50 -8.06 13.18 -14.65
C GLY A 50 -7.63 11.75 -14.95
N ALA A 51 -7.88 11.25 -16.17
CA ALA A 51 -7.44 9.92 -16.59
C ALA A 51 -5.93 9.75 -16.45
N HIS A 52 -5.49 8.68 -15.79
CA HIS A 52 -4.08 8.37 -15.58
C HIS A 52 -3.90 6.86 -15.49
N ALA A 53 -2.68 6.39 -15.70
CA ALA A 53 -2.26 5.03 -15.37
C ALA A 53 -1.39 5.08 -14.10
N SER A 54 -1.50 4.08 -13.26
CA SER A 54 -0.62 3.91 -12.09
C SER A 54 0.47 2.89 -12.40
N PRO A 55 1.75 3.19 -12.10
CA PRO A 55 2.82 2.20 -12.21
C PRO A 55 2.67 1.05 -11.20
N LEU A 56 1.82 1.22 -10.19
CA LEU A 56 1.52 0.23 -9.18
C LEU A 56 0.21 -0.55 -9.45
N GLY A 57 -0.53 -0.17 -10.51
CA GLY A 57 -1.79 -0.81 -10.87
C GLY A 57 -2.99 -0.37 -10.01
N ASN A 58 -2.87 0.75 -9.31
CA ASN A 58 -3.88 1.30 -8.41
C ASN A 58 -4.27 2.73 -8.85
N GLU A 59 -5.09 2.83 -9.85
CA GLU A 59 -5.63 4.09 -10.31
C GLU A 59 -6.61 4.67 -9.26
N GLN A 60 -6.54 5.98 -9.05
CA GLN A 60 -7.39 6.71 -8.10
C GLN A 60 -8.60 7.28 -8.82
N PHE A 61 -9.77 6.68 -8.65
CA PHE A 61 -10.99 7.09 -9.35
C PHE A 61 -11.56 8.41 -8.81
N SER A 62 -11.22 8.77 -7.57
CA SER A 62 -11.65 10.02 -6.93
C SER A 62 -11.21 11.30 -7.68
N VAL A 63 -10.17 11.19 -8.52
CA VAL A 63 -9.67 12.31 -9.35
C VAL A 63 -10.10 12.21 -10.81
N MET A 64 -10.88 11.17 -11.16
CA MET A 64 -11.39 10.96 -12.51
C MET A 64 -12.86 11.41 -12.60
N GLU A 65 -13.22 12.00 -13.71
CA GLU A 65 -14.58 12.45 -13.98
C GLU A 65 -14.95 12.17 -15.44
N ASP A 66 -16.15 11.66 -15.66
CA ASP A 66 -16.79 11.67 -16.97
C ASP A 66 -17.78 12.86 -17.03
N PRO A 67 -17.46 13.98 -17.71
CA PRO A 67 -18.36 15.13 -17.79
C PRO A 67 -19.64 14.86 -18.54
N SER A 68 -19.76 13.73 -19.20
CA SER A 68 -20.94 13.33 -20.00
C SER A 68 -21.86 12.34 -19.28
N ASP A 69 -21.43 11.78 -18.15
CA ASP A 69 -22.20 10.79 -17.39
C ASP A 69 -21.88 10.91 -15.88
N ASP A 70 -22.83 10.56 -15.04
CA ASP A 70 -22.65 10.48 -13.59
C ASP A 70 -21.98 9.16 -13.12
N VAL A 71 -21.61 8.30 -14.06
CA VAL A 71 -21.06 6.97 -13.80
C VAL A 71 -19.72 6.77 -14.50
N LEU A 72 -18.67 6.53 -13.74
CA LEU A 72 -17.38 6.06 -14.25
C LEU A 72 -17.37 4.53 -14.31
N VAL A 73 -17.25 3.97 -15.52
CA VAL A 73 -17.17 2.52 -15.71
C VAL A 73 -15.70 2.11 -15.88
N TRP A 74 -15.26 1.22 -15.00
CA TRP A 74 -13.91 0.65 -15.04
C TRP A 74 -13.94 -0.83 -15.35
N LEU A 75 -13.10 -1.28 -16.28
CA LEU A 75 -12.89 -2.68 -16.60
C LEU A 75 -11.56 -3.15 -16.01
N GLN A 76 -11.58 -4.22 -15.24
CA GLN A 76 -10.38 -4.89 -14.73
C GLN A 76 -10.33 -6.36 -15.15
N ASN A 77 -9.18 -7.02 -14.96
CA ASN A 77 -8.92 -8.35 -15.49
C ASN A 77 -9.73 -9.46 -14.80
N ALA A 78 -10.04 -9.29 -13.51
CA ALA A 78 -10.74 -10.29 -12.71
C ALA A 78 -11.63 -9.61 -11.66
N GLU A 79 -12.50 -10.41 -11.06
CA GLU A 79 -13.28 -10.01 -9.89
C GLU A 79 -12.39 -9.89 -8.65
N PRO A 80 -12.68 -8.97 -7.71
CA PRO A 80 -12.08 -8.98 -6.39
C PRO A 80 -12.30 -10.32 -5.69
N ILE A 81 -11.26 -10.87 -5.07
CA ILE A 81 -11.37 -12.10 -4.28
C ILE A 81 -12.20 -11.83 -3.02
N SER A 82 -11.96 -10.68 -2.40
CA SER A 82 -12.70 -10.21 -1.23
C SER A 82 -12.64 -8.68 -1.15
N LEU A 83 -13.56 -8.10 -0.40
CA LEU A 83 -13.54 -6.68 -0.04
C LEU A 83 -13.14 -6.46 1.42
N TYR A 84 -12.59 -7.48 2.08
CA TYR A 84 -11.96 -7.32 3.39
C TYR A 84 -10.49 -6.90 3.19
N CYS A 85 -10.30 -5.64 2.92
CA CYS A 85 -9.07 -5.02 2.43
C CYS A 85 -7.83 -5.29 3.30
N ALA A 86 -8.02 -5.50 4.62
CA ALA A 86 -6.93 -5.73 5.56
C ALA A 86 -6.20 -7.06 5.34
N ASP A 87 -6.86 -8.07 4.74
CA ASP A 87 -6.33 -9.42 4.53
C ASP A 87 -6.04 -9.72 3.04
N GLU A 88 -6.10 -8.71 2.16
CA GLU A 88 -5.95 -8.92 0.72
C GLU A 88 -4.54 -8.54 0.22
N THR A 89 -4.09 -9.30 -0.78
CA THR A 89 -2.85 -9.04 -1.52
C THR A 89 -3.08 -9.02 -3.04
N ASP A 90 -4.29 -9.34 -3.45
CA ASP A 90 -4.74 -9.40 -4.84
C ASP A 90 -4.96 -7.99 -5.41
N GLY A 91 -4.44 -7.74 -6.60
CA GLY A 91 -4.47 -6.41 -7.23
C GLY A 91 -5.87 -5.91 -7.55
N GLU A 92 -6.78 -6.78 -7.97
CA GLU A 92 -8.16 -6.45 -8.28
C GLU A 92 -8.96 -6.11 -7.02
N SER A 93 -8.71 -6.82 -5.91
CA SER A 93 -9.27 -6.51 -4.59
C SER A 93 -8.73 -5.19 -4.05
N LEU A 94 -7.42 -4.99 -4.10
CA LEU A 94 -6.78 -3.76 -3.59
C LEU A 94 -7.23 -2.53 -4.38
N ARG A 95 -7.40 -2.64 -5.70
CA ARG A 95 -7.94 -1.53 -6.50
C ARG A 95 -9.34 -1.11 -6.05
N ALA A 96 -10.22 -2.06 -5.76
CA ALA A 96 -11.54 -1.76 -5.20
C ALA A 96 -11.45 -1.15 -3.80
N CYS A 97 -10.57 -1.69 -2.96
CA CYS A 97 -10.34 -1.22 -1.60
C CYS A 97 -9.88 0.24 -1.55
N GLU A 98 -8.93 0.62 -2.39
CA GLU A 98 -8.38 1.98 -2.43
C GLU A 98 -9.40 3.06 -2.83
N GLN A 99 -10.55 2.67 -3.38
CA GLN A 99 -11.63 3.62 -3.67
C GLN A 99 -12.52 3.88 -2.45
N VAL A 100 -12.45 3.06 -1.39
CA VAL A 100 -13.36 3.11 -0.23
C VAL A 100 -12.65 3.27 1.10
N VAL A 101 -11.37 2.90 1.20
CA VAL A 101 -10.58 3.02 2.43
C VAL A 101 -9.37 3.91 2.20
N GLU A 102 -8.94 4.59 3.25
CA GLU A 102 -7.75 5.42 3.25
C GLU A 102 -6.72 4.89 4.25
N SER A 103 -5.45 5.07 3.91
CA SER A 103 -4.33 4.76 4.78
C SER A 103 -3.74 6.01 5.40
N LEU A 104 -2.80 5.87 6.35
CA LEU A 104 -2.06 7.01 6.92
C LEU A 104 -1.33 7.80 5.84
N LEU A 105 -0.76 7.10 4.87
CA LEU A 105 -0.04 7.64 3.72
C LEU A 105 -0.64 7.07 2.43
N ALA A 106 -0.49 7.78 1.33
CA ALA A 106 -0.94 7.33 0.01
C ALA A 106 0.18 7.45 -1.01
N TYR A 107 -0.05 6.95 -2.21
CA TYR A 107 0.79 7.26 -3.36
C TYR A 107 0.25 8.49 -4.10
N GLU A 108 1.15 9.26 -4.71
CA GLU A 108 0.75 10.34 -5.61
C GLU A 108 -0.02 9.79 -6.82
N VAL A 109 -0.94 10.58 -7.33
CA VAL A 109 -1.76 10.19 -8.48
C VAL A 109 -0.87 9.88 -9.69
N GLY A 110 -0.99 8.66 -10.22
CA GLY A 110 -0.21 8.20 -11.36
C GLY A 110 1.29 8.02 -11.10
N GLY A 111 1.72 8.03 -9.85
CA GLY A 111 3.11 7.90 -9.44
C GLY A 111 3.34 6.80 -8.40
N SER A 112 4.52 6.84 -7.80
CA SER A 112 4.94 5.92 -6.73
C SER A 112 5.54 6.66 -5.53
N ALA A 113 5.55 7.98 -5.52
CA ALA A 113 6.00 8.75 -4.38
C ALA A 113 4.95 8.69 -3.26
N VAL A 114 5.43 8.50 -2.02
CA VAL A 114 4.57 8.45 -0.85
C VAL A 114 4.23 9.87 -0.41
N ILE A 115 2.96 10.13 -0.20
CA ILE A 115 2.42 11.42 0.23
C ILE A 115 1.54 11.26 1.49
N PRO A 116 1.34 12.31 2.29
CA PRO A 116 0.39 12.32 3.39
C PRO A 116 -1.06 12.05 2.92
N ALA A 117 -1.80 11.27 3.74
CA ALA A 117 -3.23 10.99 3.53
C ALA A 117 -4.01 11.23 4.84
N LEU A 118 -4.42 10.19 5.59
CA LEU A 118 -5.03 10.37 6.92
C LEU A 118 -4.07 11.02 7.92
N ALA A 119 -2.76 10.79 7.77
CA ALA A 119 -1.75 11.58 8.45
C ALA A 119 -1.44 12.84 7.65
N GLU A 120 -1.48 14.02 8.27
CA GLU A 120 -1.04 15.28 7.65
C GLU A 120 0.48 15.40 7.59
N SER A 121 1.17 14.72 8.52
CA SER A 121 2.64 14.67 8.58
C SER A 121 3.12 13.41 9.29
N TYR A 122 4.36 13.03 9.03
CA TYR A 122 5.02 11.93 9.71
C TYR A 122 6.51 12.19 9.88
N SER A 123 7.12 11.53 10.85
CA SER A 123 8.55 11.59 11.09
C SER A 123 9.05 10.30 11.72
N ALA A 124 10.35 10.06 11.59
CA ALA A 124 11.02 8.97 12.27
C ALA A 124 12.16 9.50 13.15
N ASN A 125 12.54 8.73 14.18
CA ASN A 125 13.76 8.98 14.92
C ASN A 125 14.99 8.58 14.09
N GLU A 126 16.20 8.86 14.61
CA GLU A 126 17.45 8.69 13.85
C GLU A 126 17.72 7.24 13.41
N ASP A 127 17.31 6.24 14.21
CA ASP A 127 17.51 4.82 13.92
C ASP A 127 16.29 4.15 13.26
N LEU A 128 15.28 4.91 12.89
CA LEU A 128 14.03 4.47 12.25
C LEU A 128 13.22 3.44 13.06
N SER A 129 13.49 3.32 14.36
CA SER A 129 12.78 2.39 15.25
C SER A 129 11.44 2.94 15.74
N VAL A 130 11.24 4.26 15.68
CA VAL A 130 10.01 4.93 16.09
C VAL A 130 9.54 5.86 15.00
N TRP A 131 8.30 5.66 14.57
CA TRP A 131 7.62 6.51 13.60
C TRP A 131 6.44 7.20 14.27
N THR A 132 6.34 8.51 14.06
CA THR A 132 5.25 9.35 14.56
C THR A 132 4.42 9.85 13.39
N PHE A 133 3.10 9.68 13.49
CA PHE A 133 2.13 10.17 12.51
C PHE A 133 1.20 11.16 13.22
N ASN A 134 1.06 12.36 12.66
CA ASN A 134 0.08 13.33 13.12
C ASN A 134 -1.16 13.19 12.25
N LEU A 135 -2.27 12.80 12.87
CA LEU A 135 -3.52 12.61 12.16
C LEU A 135 -4.13 13.94 11.75
N ARG A 136 -4.77 13.96 10.61
CA ARG A 136 -5.52 15.10 10.10
C ARG A 136 -6.79 15.31 10.96
N ASP A 137 -7.05 16.54 11.36
CA ASP A 137 -8.26 16.88 12.11
C ASP A 137 -9.53 16.80 11.25
N GLY A 138 -10.64 16.43 11.87
CA GLY A 138 -11.97 16.46 11.26
C GLY A 138 -12.27 15.37 10.26
N VAL A 139 -11.44 14.33 10.18
CA VAL A 139 -11.72 13.14 9.37
C VAL A 139 -12.88 12.35 9.98
N THR A 140 -13.81 11.92 9.13
CA THR A 140 -14.96 11.11 9.55
C THR A 140 -15.06 9.83 8.73
N PHE A 141 -15.54 8.77 9.35
CA PHE A 141 -15.97 7.56 8.66
C PHE A 141 -17.25 7.80 7.84
N HIS A 142 -17.59 6.89 6.94
CA HIS A 142 -18.81 6.99 6.12
C HIS A 142 -20.10 7.05 6.93
N ASN A 143 -20.12 6.54 8.16
CA ASN A 143 -21.27 6.62 9.08
C ASN A 143 -21.34 7.96 9.85
N GLY A 144 -20.33 8.83 9.69
CA GLY A 144 -20.24 10.14 10.33
C GLY A 144 -19.47 10.17 11.64
N ASP A 145 -19.01 9.04 12.17
CA ASP A 145 -18.17 8.98 13.35
C ASP A 145 -16.79 9.61 13.07
N THR A 146 -16.22 10.27 14.05
CA THR A 146 -14.90 10.91 13.92
C THR A 146 -13.79 9.88 14.06
N LEU A 147 -12.81 9.92 13.15
CA LEU A 147 -11.61 9.11 13.23
C LEU A 147 -10.65 9.66 14.29
N ASP A 148 -10.11 8.77 15.12
CA ASP A 148 -9.05 9.11 16.07
C ASP A 148 -7.89 8.09 16.07
N ALA A 149 -6.91 8.32 16.95
CA ALA A 149 -5.74 7.44 17.04
C ALA A 149 -6.08 6.02 17.52
N ASN A 150 -7.19 5.81 18.24
CA ASN A 150 -7.60 4.47 18.67
C ASN A 150 -8.08 3.64 17.48
N ASP A 151 -8.70 4.26 16.48
CA ASP A 151 -9.14 3.57 15.26
C ASP A 151 -7.93 3.08 14.45
N VAL A 152 -6.87 3.89 14.38
CA VAL A 152 -5.61 3.50 13.75
C VAL A 152 -4.98 2.34 14.51
N VAL A 153 -4.90 2.43 15.85
CA VAL A 153 -4.37 1.33 16.68
C VAL A 153 -5.20 0.06 16.51
N LEU A 154 -6.53 0.16 16.50
CA LEU A 154 -7.40 -0.99 16.28
C LEU A 154 -7.16 -1.64 14.91
N SER A 155 -7.05 -0.84 13.86
CA SER A 155 -6.79 -1.32 12.51
C SER A 155 -5.48 -2.10 12.42
N TRP A 156 -4.44 -1.65 13.13
CA TRP A 156 -3.15 -2.34 13.19
C TRP A 156 -3.22 -3.61 14.05
N VAL A 157 -3.86 -3.54 15.22
CA VAL A 157 -4.00 -4.68 16.13
C VAL A 157 -4.77 -5.82 15.45
N VAL A 158 -5.85 -5.54 14.73
CA VAL A 158 -6.60 -6.56 13.98
C VAL A 158 -5.71 -7.30 12.97
N GLN A 159 -4.80 -6.60 12.32
CA GLN A 159 -3.94 -7.18 11.30
C GLN A 159 -2.67 -7.85 11.86
N TRP A 160 -2.22 -7.46 13.04
CA TRP A 160 -0.93 -7.91 13.57
C TRP A 160 -1.03 -8.84 14.78
N ASP A 161 -2.09 -8.78 15.58
CA ASP A 161 -2.27 -9.64 16.75
C ASP A 161 -3.07 -10.89 16.38
N ALA A 162 -2.38 -12.02 16.25
CA ALA A 162 -2.99 -13.30 15.92
C ALA A 162 -4.01 -13.80 16.96
N SER A 163 -4.04 -13.23 18.17
CA SER A 163 -5.02 -13.55 19.20
C SER A 163 -6.27 -12.67 19.16
N HIS A 164 -6.26 -11.61 18.34
CA HIS A 164 -7.39 -10.70 18.28
C HIS A 164 -8.63 -11.38 17.65
N PRO A 165 -9.82 -11.24 18.23
CA PRO A 165 -11.03 -11.94 17.74
C PRO A 165 -11.41 -11.62 16.29
N LEU A 166 -11.02 -10.45 15.77
CA LEU A 166 -11.24 -10.02 14.39
C LEU A 166 -10.08 -10.36 13.44
N HIS A 167 -9.02 -11.00 13.93
CA HIS A 167 -7.92 -11.51 13.10
C HIS A 167 -8.32 -12.80 12.41
N VAL A 168 -9.33 -12.73 11.56
CA VAL A 168 -9.91 -13.89 10.88
C VAL A 168 -10.01 -13.70 9.36
N GLY A 169 -10.16 -12.49 8.87
CA GLY A 169 -10.17 -12.12 7.47
C GLY A 169 -10.86 -13.07 6.49
N ASN A 170 -10.56 -12.92 5.21
CA ASN A 170 -10.97 -13.85 4.16
C ASN A 170 -10.07 -15.10 4.14
N THR A 171 -8.77 -14.93 4.19
CA THR A 171 -7.78 -16.01 4.26
C THR A 171 -7.26 -16.22 5.68
N GLY A 172 -7.28 -15.20 6.51
CA GLY A 172 -6.71 -15.16 7.85
C GLY A 172 -5.18 -15.05 7.87
N GLN A 173 -4.56 -14.79 6.73
CA GLN A 173 -3.10 -14.78 6.62
C GLN A 173 -2.47 -13.42 6.89
N PHE A 174 -3.15 -12.31 6.59
CA PHE A 174 -2.64 -10.95 6.76
C PHE A 174 -1.19 -10.79 6.32
N GLU A 175 -0.87 -11.28 5.11
CA GLU A 175 0.48 -11.52 4.61
C GLU A 175 1.40 -10.31 4.72
N TYR A 176 0.89 -9.10 4.45
CA TYR A 176 1.73 -7.90 4.50
C TYR A 176 2.27 -7.62 5.90
N PHE A 177 1.44 -7.78 6.94
CA PHE A 177 1.89 -7.58 8.32
C PHE A 177 2.91 -8.64 8.74
N GLY A 178 2.61 -9.91 8.44
CA GLY A 178 3.54 -11.01 8.69
C GLY A 178 4.88 -10.83 8.00
N ALA A 179 4.88 -10.43 6.74
CA ALA A 179 6.08 -10.22 5.94
C ALA A 179 6.90 -8.98 6.38
N LEU A 180 6.23 -7.86 6.67
CA LEU A 180 6.88 -6.60 7.03
C LEU A 180 7.47 -6.63 8.44
N PHE A 181 6.78 -7.24 9.40
CA PHE A 181 7.17 -7.25 10.80
C PHE A 181 7.77 -8.60 11.27
N GLY A 182 7.97 -9.54 10.35
CA GLY A 182 8.62 -10.82 10.64
C GLY A 182 7.75 -11.81 11.42
N GLY A 183 6.43 -11.64 11.38
CA GLY A 183 5.45 -12.47 12.04
C GLY A 183 4.37 -11.66 12.75
N PHE A 184 3.56 -12.36 13.54
CA PHE A 184 2.44 -11.78 14.29
C PHE A 184 2.74 -11.80 15.78
N ILE A 185 2.28 -10.75 16.48
CA ILE A 185 2.28 -10.77 17.96
C ILE A 185 1.22 -11.77 18.44
N ASN A 186 1.48 -12.38 19.60
CA ASN A 186 0.62 -13.41 20.20
C ASN A 186 0.29 -14.59 19.29
N ALA A 187 1.09 -14.85 18.26
CA ALA A 187 0.96 -16.07 17.45
C ALA A 187 1.17 -17.31 18.30
N PRO A 188 0.40 -18.41 18.08
CA PRO A 188 0.69 -19.69 18.72
C PRO A 188 2.13 -20.11 18.45
N ALA A 189 2.79 -20.69 19.45
CA ALA A 189 4.11 -21.26 19.25
C ALA A 189 4.03 -22.35 18.16
N THR A 190 4.84 -22.24 17.14
CA THR A 190 5.01 -23.31 16.16
C THR A 190 5.72 -24.47 16.84
N GLU A 191 5.09 -25.66 16.89
CA GLU A 191 5.70 -26.89 17.37
C GLU A 191 6.88 -27.34 16.48
#